data_1ea7a1848bfe4f5330294152a45f4175
#
_entry.id   1ea7a1848bfe4f5330294152a45f4175
#
_cell.length_a   1.000
_cell.length_b   1.000
_cell.length_c   1.000
_cell.angle_alpha   90.00
_cell.angle_beta   90.00
_cell.angle_gamma   90.00
#
_symmetry.space_group_name_H-M   'P 1'
#
loop_
_entity.id
_entity.type
_entity.pdbx_description
1 polymer ?
#
loop_
_entity_poly.entity_id
_entity_poly.type
_entity_poly.pdbx_seq_one_letter_code
_entity_poly.pdbx_strand_id
1 'polypeptide(L)'
;MASELNPIGYEDFLLSIKERVRSAQLRAMLVVNNEHTQLYWTIGRDILQKQQSEGWGTKVIEQLSRDLKASFPQMQGLSRTNLLYMRAFAVAWPDESIVQRVVGQLPWRHNIALLDKLKSIGDTGGTDHLCPFLC
;
A
#
# COMPACT_ATOMS: atom_id res chain seq x y z
N MET A 1 11.30 -10.12 -23.18
CA MET A 1 9.95 -10.14 -22.65
C MET A 1 9.92 -9.58 -21.25
N ALA A 2 8.93 -8.78 -20.96
CA ALA A 2 8.84 -8.15 -19.62
C ALA A 2 8.75 -9.20 -18.52
N SER A 3 8.11 -10.33 -18.77
CA SER A 3 7.92 -11.38 -17.78
C SER A 3 9.23 -12.00 -17.30
N GLU A 4 10.28 -11.95 -18.13
CA GLU A 4 11.57 -12.49 -17.74
C GLU A 4 12.25 -11.66 -16.67
N LEU A 5 11.88 -10.38 -16.54
CA LEU A 5 12.44 -9.48 -15.55
C LEU A 5 11.66 -9.44 -14.26
N ASN A 6 10.52 -10.12 -14.22
CA ASN A 6 9.64 -10.09 -13.06
C ASN A 6 10.07 -11.13 -12.04
N PRO A 7 10.00 -10.79 -10.74
CA PRO A 7 10.21 -11.80 -9.69
C PRO A 7 9.19 -12.92 -9.81
N ILE A 8 9.56 -14.07 -9.25
CA ILE A 8 8.65 -15.21 -9.19
C ILE A 8 7.42 -14.80 -8.36
N GLY A 9 6.25 -15.10 -8.89
CA GLY A 9 4.99 -14.79 -8.22
C GLY A 9 4.47 -13.39 -8.45
N TYR A 10 5.21 -12.55 -9.17
CA TYR A 10 4.78 -11.17 -9.40
C TYR A 10 3.49 -11.09 -10.22
N GLU A 11 3.36 -11.88 -11.28
CA GLU A 11 2.17 -11.85 -12.14
C GLU A 11 0.90 -12.16 -11.35
N ASP A 12 0.96 -13.20 -10.52
CA ASP A 12 -0.19 -13.57 -9.69
C ASP A 12 -0.50 -12.48 -8.66
N PHE A 13 0.55 -11.89 -8.07
CA PHE A 13 0.38 -10.79 -7.13
C PHE A 13 -0.27 -9.59 -7.81
N LEU A 14 0.20 -9.22 -8.99
CA LEU A 14 -0.38 -8.11 -9.75
C LEU A 14 -1.85 -8.35 -10.03
N LEU A 15 -2.22 -9.56 -10.48
CA LEU A 15 -3.61 -9.90 -10.73
C LEU A 15 -4.45 -9.79 -9.47
N SER A 16 -3.91 -10.25 -8.36
CA SER A 16 -4.60 -10.15 -7.07
C SER A 16 -4.88 -8.70 -6.70
N ILE A 17 -3.90 -7.83 -6.86
CA ILE A 17 -4.07 -6.40 -6.56
C ILE A 17 -5.09 -5.78 -7.52
N LYS A 18 -5.04 -6.11 -8.80
CA LYS A 18 -6.01 -5.59 -9.76
C LYS A 18 -7.44 -5.98 -9.39
N GLU A 19 -7.64 -7.22 -8.95
CA GLU A 19 -8.96 -7.67 -8.50
C GLU A 19 -9.45 -6.90 -7.30
N ARG A 20 -8.55 -6.65 -6.33
CA ARG A 20 -8.91 -5.87 -5.15
C ARG A 20 -9.32 -4.46 -5.53
N VAL A 21 -8.59 -3.85 -6.46
CA VAL A 21 -8.90 -2.49 -6.92
C VAL A 21 -10.26 -2.45 -7.60
N ARG A 22 -10.54 -3.40 -8.50
CA ARG A 22 -11.82 -3.44 -9.20
C ARG A 22 -12.99 -3.58 -8.24
N SER A 23 -12.87 -4.49 -7.27
CA SER A 23 -13.93 -4.70 -6.29
C SER A 23 -14.15 -3.46 -5.44
N ALA A 24 -13.06 -2.81 -5.01
CA ALA A 24 -13.15 -1.62 -4.18
C ALA A 24 -13.72 -0.43 -4.95
N GLN A 25 -13.41 -0.32 -6.25
CA GLN A 25 -13.99 0.74 -7.06
C GLN A 25 -15.51 0.67 -7.11
N LEU A 26 -16.05 -0.53 -7.23
CA LEU A 26 -17.50 -0.71 -7.22
C LEU A 26 -18.10 -0.29 -5.89
N ARG A 27 -17.47 -0.67 -4.78
CA ARG A 27 -17.96 -0.31 -3.45
C ARG A 27 -17.75 1.15 -3.13
N ALA A 28 -16.66 1.74 -3.62
CA ALA A 28 -16.32 3.14 -3.33
C ALA A 28 -17.33 4.11 -3.95
N MET A 29 -18.09 3.68 -4.93
CA MET A 29 -19.20 4.49 -5.44
C MET A 29 -20.28 4.67 -4.38
N LEU A 30 -20.31 3.80 -3.37
CA LEU A 30 -21.33 3.83 -2.32
C LEU A 30 -20.80 4.38 -1.00
N VAL A 31 -19.54 4.06 -0.64
CA VAL A 31 -18.97 4.43 0.65
C VAL A 31 -17.51 4.85 0.45
N VAL A 32 -17.27 6.14 0.34
CA VAL A 32 -16.03 6.67 -0.23
C VAL A 32 -14.78 6.47 0.62
N ASN A 33 -14.73 7.05 1.83
CA ASN A 33 -13.46 7.10 2.57
C ASN A 33 -13.04 5.77 3.17
N ASN A 34 -13.99 5.08 3.76
CA ASN A 34 -13.71 3.84 4.47
C ASN A 34 -13.17 2.77 3.53
N GLU A 35 -13.78 2.64 2.36
CA GLU A 35 -13.35 1.66 1.37
C GLU A 35 -11.95 1.95 0.83
N HIS A 36 -11.62 3.21 0.60
CA HIS A 36 -10.28 3.59 0.16
C HIS A 36 -9.22 3.21 1.19
N THR A 37 -9.47 3.54 2.46
CA THR A 37 -8.50 3.25 3.51
C THR A 37 -8.36 1.76 3.72
N GLN A 38 -9.45 1.02 3.68
CA GLN A 38 -9.43 -0.43 3.78
C GLN A 38 -8.66 -1.05 2.61
N LEU A 39 -8.90 -0.57 1.41
CA LEU A 39 -8.18 -1.02 0.23
C LEU A 39 -6.69 -0.78 0.38
N TYR A 40 -6.31 0.42 0.78
CA TYR A 40 -4.90 0.79 0.91
C TYR A 40 -4.22 -0.06 1.98
N TRP A 41 -4.91 -0.31 3.09
CA TRP A 41 -4.37 -1.19 4.12
C TRP A 41 -4.13 -2.60 3.57
N THR A 42 -5.10 -3.13 2.83
CA THR A 42 -5.00 -4.47 2.27
C THR A 42 -3.86 -4.58 1.27
N ILE A 43 -3.72 -3.58 0.40
CA ILE A 43 -2.61 -3.55 -0.55
C ILE A 43 -1.28 -3.48 0.20
N GLY A 44 -1.19 -2.62 1.21
CA GLY A 44 0.03 -2.48 2.00
C GLY A 44 0.41 -3.77 2.70
N ARG A 45 -0.57 -4.46 3.28
CA ARG A 45 -0.33 -5.75 3.91
C ARG A 45 0.16 -6.78 2.91
N ASP A 46 -0.44 -6.83 1.73
CA ASP A 46 -0.06 -7.79 0.71
C ASP A 46 1.37 -7.53 0.22
N ILE A 47 1.72 -6.26 0.03
CA ILE A 47 3.09 -5.89 -0.34
C ILE A 47 4.07 -6.34 0.75
N LEU A 48 3.74 -6.06 1.99
CA LEU A 48 4.60 -6.40 3.13
C LEU A 48 4.82 -7.91 3.19
N GLN A 49 3.78 -8.70 3.02
CA GLN A 49 3.88 -10.15 3.03
C GLN A 49 4.79 -10.67 1.91
N LYS A 50 4.67 -10.10 0.72
CA LYS A 50 5.49 -10.51 -0.42
C LYS A 50 6.95 -10.09 -0.22
N GLN A 51 7.19 -8.94 0.38
CA GLN A 51 8.55 -8.55 0.68
C GLN A 51 9.21 -9.48 1.70
N GLN A 52 8.43 -9.94 2.68
CA GLN A 52 8.93 -10.86 3.68
C GLN A 52 9.13 -12.27 3.13
N SER A 53 8.23 -12.75 2.29
CA SER A 53 8.29 -14.12 1.80
C SER A 53 9.14 -14.27 0.54
N GLU A 54 9.15 -13.28 -0.34
CA GLU A 54 9.83 -13.35 -1.63
C GLU A 54 11.06 -12.43 -1.72
N GLY A 55 11.27 -11.59 -0.73
CA GLY A 55 12.41 -10.67 -0.74
C GLY A 55 12.34 -9.57 -1.78
N TRP A 56 11.13 -9.16 -2.19
CA TRP A 56 10.98 -8.12 -3.19
C TRP A 56 11.50 -6.78 -2.70
N GLY A 57 12.25 -6.09 -3.55
CA GLY A 57 12.77 -4.77 -3.25
C GLY A 57 11.91 -3.65 -3.80
N THR A 58 12.45 -2.43 -3.73
CA THR A 58 11.72 -1.24 -4.16
C THR A 58 11.48 -1.19 -5.66
N LYS A 59 12.32 -1.86 -6.46
CA LYS A 59 12.12 -1.89 -7.90
C LYS A 59 10.85 -2.61 -8.28
N VAL A 60 10.46 -3.65 -7.53
CA VAL A 60 9.20 -4.34 -7.77
C VAL A 60 8.04 -3.42 -7.46
N ILE A 61 8.18 -2.57 -6.43
CA ILE A 61 7.14 -1.60 -6.10
C ILE A 61 6.99 -0.57 -7.23
N GLU A 62 8.09 -0.11 -7.81
CA GLU A 62 8.02 0.79 -8.96
C GLU A 62 7.30 0.15 -10.14
N GLN A 63 7.62 -1.10 -10.41
CA GLN A 63 6.98 -1.84 -11.49
C GLN A 63 5.49 -2.01 -11.21
N LEU A 64 5.13 -2.37 -9.99
CA LEU A 64 3.73 -2.51 -9.59
C LEU A 64 2.99 -1.19 -9.79
N SER A 65 3.60 -0.07 -9.39
CA SER A 65 2.99 1.24 -9.58
C SER A 65 2.70 1.52 -11.05
N ARG A 66 3.68 1.26 -11.93
CA ARG A 66 3.48 1.49 -13.35
C ARG A 66 2.36 0.62 -13.93
N ASP A 67 2.35 -0.65 -13.54
CA ASP A 67 1.38 -1.60 -14.07
C ASP A 67 -0.04 -1.30 -13.58
N LEU A 68 -0.16 -0.89 -12.31
CA LEU A 68 -1.46 -0.51 -11.78
C LEU A 68 -1.98 0.78 -12.41
N LYS A 69 -1.11 1.77 -12.61
CA LYS A 69 -1.50 3.01 -13.27
C LYS A 69 -1.96 2.77 -14.70
N ALA A 70 -1.30 1.86 -15.39
CA ALA A 70 -1.69 1.49 -16.75
C ALA A 70 -3.06 0.82 -16.78
N SER A 71 -3.36 0.00 -15.78
CA SER A 71 -4.65 -0.69 -15.69
C SER A 71 -5.78 0.22 -15.22
N PHE A 72 -5.46 1.21 -14.39
CA PHE A 72 -6.46 2.08 -13.77
C PHE A 72 -6.05 3.55 -13.92
N PRO A 73 -6.04 4.06 -15.17
CA PRO A 73 -5.48 5.40 -15.42
C PRO A 73 -6.25 6.53 -14.78
N GLN A 74 -7.51 6.30 -14.42
CA GLN A 74 -8.32 7.33 -13.78
C GLN A 74 -8.28 7.28 -12.26
N MET A 75 -7.66 6.26 -11.70
CA MET A 75 -7.55 6.14 -10.26
C MET A 75 -6.28 6.82 -9.78
N GLN A 76 -6.42 7.62 -8.73
CA GLN A 76 -5.27 8.22 -8.06
C GLN A 76 -4.81 7.34 -6.91
N GLY A 77 -3.63 7.63 -6.39
CA GLY A 77 -3.14 6.94 -5.22
C GLY A 77 -2.32 5.69 -5.51
N LEU A 78 -1.96 5.46 -6.77
CA LEU A 78 -1.19 4.27 -7.16
C LEU A 78 0.27 4.60 -7.47
N SER A 79 0.76 5.76 -7.02
CA SER A 79 2.16 6.12 -7.18
C SER A 79 3.05 5.24 -6.29
N ARG A 80 4.31 5.15 -6.67
CA ARG A 80 5.29 4.42 -5.85
C ARG A 80 5.29 4.92 -4.40
N THR A 81 5.33 6.24 -4.23
CA THR A 81 5.34 6.83 -2.89
C THR A 81 4.10 6.42 -2.11
N ASN A 82 2.93 6.47 -2.74
CA ASN A 82 1.71 6.12 -2.03
C ASN A 82 1.64 4.63 -1.71
N LEU A 83 2.15 3.77 -2.60
CA LEU A 83 2.21 2.33 -2.30
C LEU A 83 3.10 2.07 -1.08
N LEU A 84 4.19 2.82 -0.95
CA LEU A 84 5.05 2.70 0.24
C LEU A 84 4.35 3.22 1.49
N TYR A 85 3.54 4.26 1.38
CA TYR A 85 2.70 4.69 2.51
C TYR A 85 1.66 3.64 2.88
N MET A 86 1.08 2.97 1.89
CA MET A 86 0.16 1.87 2.18
C MET A 86 0.85 0.76 2.99
N ARG A 87 2.08 0.43 2.61
CA ARG A 87 2.87 -0.56 3.34
C ARG A 87 3.17 -0.08 4.76
N ALA A 88 3.59 1.17 4.91
CA ALA A 88 3.86 1.75 6.22
C ALA A 88 2.60 1.76 7.09
N PHE A 89 1.46 2.03 6.48
CA PHE A 89 0.18 2.00 7.16
C PHE A 89 -0.13 0.60 7.70
N ALA A 90 0.11 -0.43 6.89
CA ALA A 90 -0.11 -1.81 7.31
C ALA A 90 0.84 -2.22 8.44
N VAL A 91 2.07 -1.71 8.42
CA VAL A 91 3.03 -1.96 9.51
C VAL A 91 2.56 -1.28 10.79
N ALA A 92 2.10 -0.03 10.68
CA ALA A 92 1.66 0.74 11.85
C ALA A 92 0.38 0.15 12.47
N TRP A 93 -0.49 -0.41 11.66
CA TRP A 93 -1.78 -0.93 12.12
C TRP A 93 -1.93 -2.38 11.64
N PRO A 94 -1.27 -3.35 12.31
CA PRO A 94 -1.31 -4.73 11.85
C PRO A 94 -2.66 -5.42 12.09
N ASP A 95 -3.49 -4.86 12.95
CA ASP A 95 -4.79 -5.44 13.27
C ASP A 95 -5.87 -4.85 12.37
N GLU A 96 -6.40 -5.66 11.46
CA GLU A 96 -7.42 -5.23 10.52
C GLU A 96 -8.67 -4.69 11.21
N SER A 97 -9.02 -5.25 12.37
CA SER A 97 -10.23 -4.80 13.05
C SER A 97 -10.13 -3.36 13.54
N ILE A 98 -8.93 -2.92 13.91
CA ILE A 98 -8.71 -1.52 14.30
C ILE A 98 -8.85 -0.63 13.08
N VAL A 99 -8.32 -1.04 11.94
CA VAL A 99 -8.45 -0.28 10.71
C VAL A 99 -9.93 -0.14 10.34
N GLN A 100 -10.69 -1.21 10.46
CA GLN A 100 -12.11 -1.17 10.13
C GLN A 100 -12.92 -0.26 11.04
N ARG A 101 -12.59 -0.23 12.35
CA ARG A 101 -13.41 0.47 13.34
C ARG A 101 -13.01 1.91 13.57
N VAL A 102 -11.73 2.20 13.49
CA VAL A 102 -11.21 3.50 13.95
C VAL A 102 -10.47 4.22 12.83
N VAL A 103 -9.32 3.68 12.44
CA VAL A 103 -8.40 4.38 11.55
C VAL A 103 -8.95 4.47 10.14
N GLY A 104 -9.72 3.48 9.71
CA GLY A 104 -10.30 3.46 8.38
C GLY A 104 -11.30 4.55 8.11
N GLN A 105 -11.80 5.21 9.16
CA GLN A 105 -12.75 6.30 8.99
C GLN A 105 -12.07 7.63 8.69
N LEU A 106 -10.76 7.71 8.89
CA LEU A 106 -10.02 8.93 8.59
C LEU A 106 -9.71 9.00 7.09
N PRO A 107 -9.74 10.20 6.50
CA PRO A 107 -9.28 10.35 5.12
C PRO A 107 -7.83 9.91 4.98
N TRP A 108 -7.50 9.39 3.80
CA TRP A 108 -6.14 8.86 3.58
C TRP A 108 -5.06 9.90 3.83
N ARG A 109 -5.30 11.15 3.46
CA ARG A 109 -4.31 12.22 3.69
C ARG A 109 -4.01 12.41 5.18
N HIS A 110 -5.01 12.20 6.04
CA HIS A 110 -4.79 12.29 7.48
C HIS A 110 -3.94 11.12 7.97
N ASN A 111 -4.15 9.93 7.41
CA ASN A 111 -3.32 8.79 7.75
C ASN A 111 -1.87 9.01 7.32
N ILE A 112 -1.65 9.60 6.15
CA ILE A 112 -0.30 9.95 5.71
C ILE A 112 0.35 10.93 6.68
N ALA A 113 -0.40 11.95 7.10
CA ALA A 113 0.12 12.95 8.04
C ALA A 113 0.52 12.30 9.38
N LEU A 114 -0.28 11.36 9.87
CA LEU A 114 0.05 10.62 11.07
C LEU A 114 1.32 9.79 10.91
N LEU A 115 1.45 9.11 9.77
CA LEU A 115 2.64 8.31 9.50
C LEU A 115 3.88 9.19 9.44
N ASP A 116 3.79 10.36 8.83
CA ASP A 116 4.91 11.30 8.78
C ASP A 116 5.28 11.80 10.17
N LYS A 117 4.30 12.05 11.02
CA LYS A 117 4.56 12.46 12.39
C LYS A 117 5.23 11.36 13.19
N LEU A 118 4.79 10.12 13.02
CA LEU A 118 5.44 8.98 13.68
C LEU A 118 6.88 8.83 13.22
N LYS A 119 7.12 9.04 11.94
CA LYS A 119 8.47 9.03 11.41
C LYS A 119 9.33 10.11 12.05
N SER A 120 8.80 11.34 12.18
CA SER A 120 9.54 12.43 12.82
C SER A 120 9.86 12.12 14.27
N ILE A 121 8.91 11.54 14.99
CA ILE A 121 9.15 11.12 16.38
C ILE A 121 10.21 10.04 16.42
N GLY A 122 10.15 9.09 15.50
CA GLY A 122 11.15 8.03 15.38
C GLY A 122 12.54 8.59 15.08
N ASP A 123 12.61 9.66 14.30
CA ASP A 123 13.88 10.29 13.94
C ASP A 123 14.61 10.84 15.15
N THR A 124 13.88 11.25 16.18
CA THR A 124 14.51 11.77 17.39
C THR A 124 15.03 10.66 18.28
N GLY A 125 14.55 9.43 18.10
CA GLY A 125 14.93 8.32 18.96
C GLY A 125 15.56 7.14 18.26
N GLY A 126 15.74 7.22 16.96
CA GLY A 126 16.28 6.09 16.21
C GLY A 126 15.48 5.85 14.95
N THR A 127 16.00 6.38 13.86
CA THR A 127 15.27 6.42 12.60
C THR A 127 15.38 5.15 11.79
N ASP A 128 16.33 4.29 12.12
CA ASP A 128 16.72 3.20 11.23
C ASP A 128 15.57 2.25 10.90
N HIS A 129 14.72 2.00 11.88
CA HIS A 129 13.63 1.06 11.68
C HIS A 129 12.51 1.61 10.81
N LEU A 130 12.45 2.94 10.61
CA LEU A 130 11.46 3.55 9.73
C LEU A 130 11.96 3.72 8.31
N CYS A 131 13.27 3.78 8.13
CA CYS A 131 13.86 3.95 6.82
C CYS A 131 13.37 2.91 5.81
N PRO A 132 13.28 1.61 6.15
CA PRO A 132 12.82 0.61 5.18
C PRO A 132 11.42 0.87 4.62
N PHE A 133 10.63 1.67 5.29
CA PHE A 133 9.28 1.97 4.80
C PHE A 133 9.28 3.02 3.71
N LEU A 134 10.25 3.93 3.74
CA LEU A 134 10.28 5.08 2.86
C LEU A 134 11.45 5.04 1.88
N CYS A 135 12.44 4.27 2.20
CA CYS A 135 13.57 4.08 1.29
C CYS A 135 13.29 2.92 0.32
#